data_b08a73b35c3a3c6f219cf23985b2f205
#
_entry.id   b08a73b35c3a3c6f219cf23985b2f205
#
_cell.length_a   1.000
_cell.length_b   1.000
_cell.length_c   1.000
_cell.angle_alpha   90.00
_cell.angle_beta   90.00
_cell.angle_gamma   90.00
#
_symmetry.space_group_name_H-M   'P 1'
#
loop_
_entity.id
_entity.type
_entity.pdbx_description
1 polymer ?
#
loop_
_entity_poly.entity_id
_entity_poly.type
_entity_poly.pdbx_seq_one_letter_code
_entity_poly.pdbx_strand_id
1 'polypeptide(L)'
;AQKLDVIQLHGEENAEYIDKLRENCGCEIWKAVRVKYADDIAKADALPVHKLLIDSFSAGSYGGTGKRVDLDVFSNVSITKPFLLAGGLNEDNICSAMEKVQPYGVDFSSSVETDGFKDENKIKRIVETIRNNTERRI
;
A
#
# COMPACT_ATOMS: atom_id res chain seq x y z
N ALA A 1 -24.69 11.72 11.39
CA ALA A 1 -23.94 10.80 10.50
C ALA A 1 -22.58 11.40 10.24
N GLN A 2 -21.51 10.63 10.45
CA GLN A 2 -20.15 11.07 10.09
C GLN A 2 -20.02 11.03 8.56
N LYS A 3 -19.51 12.10 7.97
CA LYS A 3 -19.12 12.11 6.56
C LYS A 3 -17.72 11.55 6.46
N LEU A 4 -17.58 10.41 5.77
CA LEU A 4 -16.29 9.83 5.44
C LEU A 4 -15.94 10.20 4.01
N ASP A 5 -14.68 10.53 3.77
CA ASP A 5 -14.14 10.74 2.43
C ASP A 5 -13.70 9.42 1.78
N VAL A 6 -13.24 8.49 2.61
CA VAL A 6 -12.73 7.17 2.18
C VAL A 6 -13.20 6.08 3.13
N ILE A 7 -13.60 4.94 2.58
CA ILE A 7 -13.78 3.67 3.29
C ILE A 7 -12.73 2.70 2.79
N GLN A 8 -11.90 2.17 3.68
CA GLN A 8 -10.91 1.16 3.35
C GLN A 8 -11.36 -0.22 3.83
N LEU A 9 -11.52 -1.14 2.88
CA LEU A 9 -11.95 -2.52 3.11
C LEU A 9 -10.72 -3.42 3.30
N HIS A 10 -10.74 -4.28 4.31
CA HIS A 10 -9.62 -5.15 4.70
C HIS A 10 -9.95 -6.65 4.72
N GLY A 11 -11.21 -7.00 4.51
CA GLY A 11 -11.69 -8.39 4.58
C GLY A 11 -11.72 -9.07 3.21
N GLU A 12 -12.64 -9.99 3.05
CA GLU A 12 -12.85 -10.74 1.81
C GLU A 12 -14.10 -10.22 1.05
N GLU A 13 -14.28 -8.91 1.05
CA GLU A 13 -15.42 -8.28 0.38
C GLU A 13 -15.34 -8.54 -1.14
N ASN A 14 -16.41 -9.09 -1.68
CA ASN A 14 -16.55 -9.36 -3.11
C ASN A 14 -17.11 -8.16 -3.88
N ALA A 15 -17.14 -8.26 -5.21
CA ALA A 15 -17.61 -7.19 -6.07
C ALA A 15 -19.07 -6.77 -5.76
N GLU A 16 -19.96 -7.74 -5.49
CA GLU A 16 -21.37 -7.45 -5.17
C GLU A 16 -21.51 -6.61 -3.90
N TYR A 17 -20.74 -6.94 -2.85
CA TYR A 17 -20.73 -6.15 -1.62
C TYR A 17 -20.21 -4.73 -1.86
N ILE A 18 -19.14 -4.61 -2.65
CA ILE A 18 -18.52 -3.32 -2.96
C ILE A 18 -19.47 -2.45 -3.79
N ASP A 19 -20.17 -3.02 -4.77
CA ASP A 19 -21.14 -2.29 -5.58
C ASP A 19 -22.31 -1.78 -4.72
N LYS A 20 -22.86 -2.60 -3.84
CA LYS A 20 -23.88 -2.18 -2.88
C LYS A 20 -23.39 -1.05 -1.96
N LEU A 21 -22.15 -1.12 -1.52
CA LEU A 21 -21.55 -0.08 -0.69
C LEU A 21 -21.42 1.23 -1.48
N ARG A 22 -20.96 1.17 -2.74
CA ARG A 22 -20.85 2.34 -3.62
C ARG A 22 -22.19 3.03 -3.87
N GLU A 23 -23.25 2.27 -4.05
CA GLU A 23 -24.61 2.81 -4.24
C GLU A 23 -25.12 3.59 -3.01
N ASN A 24 -24.62 3.25 -1.82
CA ASN A 24 -25.10 3.79 -0.55
C ASN A 24 -24.15 4.80 0.13
N CYS A 25 -22.94 4.99 -0.41
CA CYS A 25 -22.00 6.00 0.10
C CYS A 25 -21.47 6.88 -1.02
N GLY A 26 -21.32 8.19 -0.73
CA GLY A 26 -20.68 9.16 -1.64
C GLY A 26 -19.18 9.31 -1.44
N CYS A 27 -18.50 8.29 -0.91
CA CYS A 27 -17.08 8.31 -0.58
C CYS A 27 -16.27 7.38 -1.49
N GLU A 28 -14.95 7.57 -1.53
CA GLU A 28 -14.07 6.62 -2.19
C GLU A 28 -14.04 5.29 -1.42
N ILE A 29 -13.99 4.18 -2.15
CA ILE A 29 -13.79 2.86 -1.58
C ILE A 29 -12.42 2.37 -2.02
N TRP A 30 -11.58 2.04 -1.04
CA TRP A 30 -10.26 1.47 -1.23
C TRP A 30 -10.26 0.03 -0.76
N LYS A 31 -9.47 -0.82 -1.38
CA LYS A 31 -9.30 -2.23 -0.98
C LYS A 31 -7.88 -2.48 -0.56
N ALA A 32 -7.69 -2.88 0.68
CA ALA A 32 -6.42 -3.40 1.17
C ALA A 32 -6.33 -4.89 0.87
N VAL A 33 -5.21 -5.30 0.27
CA VAL A 33 -4.92 -6.69 -0.07
C VAL A 33 -3.50 -7.04 0.33
N ARG A 34 -3.34 -8.18 0.98
CA ARG A 34 -2.04 -8.79 1.20
C ARG A 34 -1.74 -9.71 0.03
N VAL A 35 -0.61 -9.47 -0.63
CA VAL A 35 -0.25 -10.19 -1.84
C VAL A 35 0.94 -11.13 -1.59
N LYS A 36 0.84 -12.33 -2.16
CA LYS A 36 1.92 -13.31 -2.23
C LYS A 36 2.32 -13.57 -3.66
N TYR A 37 1.39 -13.41 -4.58
CA TYR A 37 1.56 -13.71 -6.00
C TYR A 37 0.99 -12.58 -6.85
N ALA A 38 1.47 -12.43 -8.07
CA ALA A 38 0.96 -11.46 -9.04
C ALA A 38 -0.55 -11.60 -9.31
N ASP A 39 -1.08 -12.82 -9.24
CA ASP A 39 -2.50 -13.12 -9.40
C ASP A 39 -3.39 -12.48 -8.31
N ASP A 40 -2.87 -12.32 -7.09
CA ASP A 40 -3.59 -11.62 -6.02
C ASP A 40 -3.81 -10.14 -6.36
N ILE A 41 -2.81 -9.51 -7.00
CA ILE A 41 -2.91 -8.14 -7.48
C ILE A 41 -3.94 -8.04 -8.61
N ALA A 42 -3.88 -8.95 -9.59
CA ALA A 42 -4.80 -8.95 -10.71
C ALA A 42 -6.26 -9.13 -10.27
N LYS A 43 -6.51 -10.02 -9.30
CA LYS A 43 -7.84 -10.19 -8.70
C LYS A 43 -8.33 -8.94 -7.99
N ALA A 44 -7.45 -8.27 -7.24
CA ALA A 44 -7.78 -7.03 -6.55
C ALA A 44 -8.06 -5.88 -7.53
N ASP A 45 -7.27 -5.79 -8.61
CA ASP A 45 -7.45 -4.77 -9.65
C ASP A 45 -8.77 -4.91 -10.41
N ALA A 46 -9.33 -6.13 -10.48
CA ALA A 46 -10.62 -6.40 -11.08
C ALA A 46 -11.82 -5.96 -10.20
N LEU A 47 -11.63 -5.68 -8.90
CA LEU A 47 -12.72 -5.26 -8.01
C LEU A 47 -13.19 -3.84 -8.33
N PRO A 48 -14.49 -3.51 -8.12
CA PRO A 48 -15.05 -2.20 -8.43
C PRO A 48 -14.72 -1.14 -7.35
N VAL A 49 -13.43 -1.01 -7.00
CA VAL A 49 -12.91 -0.04 -6.03
C VAL A 49 -12.18 1.11 -6.71
N HIS A 50 -12.00 2.22 -6.00
CA HIS A 50 -11.33 3.41 -6.53
C HIS A 50 -9.81 3.30 -6.47
N LYS A 51 -9.27 2.72 -5.39
CA LYS A 51 -7.83 2.53 -5.18
C LYS A 51 -7.56 1.21 -4.46
N LEU A 52 -6.33 0.74 -4.60
CA LEU A 52 -5.81 -0.40 -3.85
C LEU A 52 -4.80 0.06 -2.80
N LEU A 53 -4.72 -0.64 -1.68
CA LEU A 53 -3.59 -0.63 -0.78
C LEU A 53 -2.98 -2.04 -0.84
N ILE A 54 -1.78 -2.13 -1.40
CA ILE A 54 -1.13 -3.42 -1.66
C ILE A 54 -0.05 -3.63 -0.59
N ASP A 55 -0.30 -4.59 0.31
CA ASP A 55 0.67 -5.04 1.31
C ASP A 55 1.50 -6.19 0.73
N SER A 56 2.72 -5.88 0.33
CA SER A 56 3.69 -6.81 -0.24
C SER A 56 4.58 -7.48 0.82
N PHE A 57 4.15 -7.50 2.08
CA PHE A 57 4.91 -8.11 3.15
C PHE A 57 4.96 -9.64 3.02
N SER A 58 6.14 -10.17 2.77
CA SER A 58 6.41 -11.62 2.77
C SER A 58 6.90 -12.08 4.15
N ALA A 59 6.09 -12.89 4.84
CA ALA A 59 6.41 -13.46 6.15
C ALA A 59 7.40 -14.64 6.10
N GLY A 60 8.07 -14.88 4.99
CA GLY A 60 8.89 -16.07 4.78
C GLY A 60 10.02 -15.87 3.79
N SER A 61 11.13 -15.35 4.28
CA SER A 61 12.41 -15.59 3.64
C SER A 61 13.42 -15.96 4.72
N TYR A 62 13.82 -17.21 4.74
CA TYR A 62 14.92 -17.71 5.56
C TYR A 62 16.21 -16.96 5.19
N GLY A 63 16.77 -16.22 6.13
CA GLY A 63 18.11 -15.67 6.01
C GLY A 63 18.24 -14.19 6.36
N GLY A 64 18.48 -13.88 7.63
CA GLY A 64 19.11 -12.63 8.08
C GLY A 64 18.17 -11.43 8.19
N THR A 65 17.93 -11.01 9.40
CA THR A 65 17.56 -9.66 9.84
C THR A 65 16.68 -8.83 8.90
N GLY A 66 15.38 -8.94 8.99
CA GLY A 66 14.52 -7.89 8.47
C GLY A 66 13.43 -8.36 7.52
N LYS A 67 12.28 -7.88 7.81
CA LYS A 67 11.05 -7.95 7.02
C LYS A 67 11.32 -7.39 5.62
N ARG A 68 11.37 -8.24 4.61
CA ARG A 68 11.59 -7.80 3.22
C ARG A 68 10.26 -7.50 2.54
N VAL A 69 10.20 -6.35 1.91
CA VAL A 69 9.17 -6.03 0.91
C VAL A 69 9.46 -6.91 -0.31
N ASP A 70 8.53 -7.78 -0.67
CA ASP A 70 8.64 -8.56 -1.90
C ASP A 70 8.07 -7.75 -3.08
N LEU A 71 8.95 -7.08 -3.81
CA LEU A 71 8.56 -6.28 -4.97
C LEU A 71 8.52 -7.09 -6.28
N ASP A 72 8.92 -8.35 -6.26
CA ASP A 72 8.95 -9.18 -7.47
C ASP A 72 7.52 -9.59 -7.90
N VAL A 73 6.58 -9.56 -6.97
CA VAL A 73 5.15 -9.76 -7.28
C VAL A 73 4.59 -8.74 -8.27
N PHE A 74 5.22 -7.57 -8.41
CA PHE A 74 4.82 -6.54 -9.37
C PHE A 74 5.42 -6.72 -10.78
N SER A 75 6.38 -7.63 -10.96
CA SER A 75 7.21 -7.67 -12.19
C SER A 75 6.46 -8.05 -13.46
N ASN A 76 5.33 -8.74 -13.36
CA ASN A 76 4.58 -9.24 -14.51
C ASN A 76 3.08 -8.99 -14.38
N VAL A 77 2.69 -7.96 -13.65
CA VAL A 77 1.29 -7.60 -13.47
C VAL A 77 1.05 -6.16 -13.95
N SER A 78 -0.03 -5.97 -14.67
CA SER A 78 -0.53 -4.63 -15.02
C SER A 78 -1.57 -4.22 -14.01
N ILE A 79 -1.38 -3.08 -13.38
CA ILE A 79 -2.32 -2.51 -12.42
C ILE A 79 -2.93 -1.28 -13.09
N THR A 80 -4.26 -1.27 -13.21
CA THR A 80 -4.99 -0.19 -13.87
C THR A 80 -5.44 0.90 -12.90
N LYS A 81 -5.56 0.55 -11.61
CA LYS A 81 -6.00 1.45 -10.56
C LYS A 81 -4.82 2.14 -9.87
N PRO A 82 -5.01 3.38 -9.38
CA PRO A 82 -4.06 3.96 -8.44
C PRO A 82 -3.92 3.06 -7.21
N PHE A 83 -2.69 2.88 -6.73
CA PHE A 83 -2.46 2.06 -5.54
C PHE A 83 -1.44 2.66 -4.60
N LEU A 84 -1.61 2.38 -3.31
CA LEU A 84 -0.62 2.63 -2.28
C LEU A 84 0.17 1.36 -2.03
N LEU A 85 1.48 1.51 -1.92
CA LEU A 85 2.36 0.42 -1.53
C LEU A 85 2.52 0.40 0.00
N ALA A 86 2.28 -0.75 0.59
CA ALA A 86 2.45 -1.03 2.01
C ALA A 86 3.30 -2.28 2.25
N GLY A 87 3.61 -2.55 3.51
CA GLY A 87 4.29 -3.77 3.93
C GLY A 87 5.80 -3.63 4.02
N GLY A 88 6.32 -3.47 5.23
CA GLY A 88 7.76 -3.47 5.51
C GLY A 88 8.56 -2.29 4.95
N LEU A 89 7.90 -1.24 4.48
CA LEU A 89 8.56 -0.02 4.03
C LEU A 89 9.21 0.72 5.19
N ASN A 90 10.41 1.26 4.94
CA ASN A 90 11.19 2.04 5.88
C ASN A 90 12.10 3.02 5.14
N GLU A 91 12.87 3.81 5.88
CA GLU A 91 13.76 4.84 5.35
C GLU A 91 14.81 4.28 4.37
N ASP A 92 15.29 3.03 4.59
CA ASP A 92 16.35 2.43 3.78
C ASP A 92 15.84 1.89 2.43
N ASN A 93 14.57 1.47 2.35
CA ASN A 93 14.03 0.79 1.17
C ASN A 93 12.99 1.60 0.38
N ILE A 94 12.47 2.69 0.94
CA ILE A 94 11.35 3.44 0.36
C ILE A 94 11.66 4.00 -1.03
N CYS A 95 12.85 4.58 -1.24
CA CYS A 95 13.23 5.16 -2.53
C CYS A 95 13.32 4.10 -3.61
N SER A 96 14.01 2.99 -3.35
CA SER A 96 14.13 1.88 -4.31
C SER A 96 12.78 1.21 -4.60
N ALA A 97 11.91 1.10 -3.60
CA ALA A 97 10.57 0.58 -3.78
C ALA A 97 9.72 1.49 -4.68
N MET A 98 9.71 2.79 -4.42
CA MET A 98 9.01 3.78 -5.26
C MET A 98 9.55 3.81 -6.69
N GLU A 99 10.84 3.62 -6.88
CA GLU A 99 11.45 3.56 -8.21
C GLU A 99 11.03 2.32 -8.99
N LYS A 100 11.02 1.18 -8.35
CA LYS A 100 10.71 -0.09 -8.98
C LYS A 100 9.23 -0.23 -9.34
N VAL A 101 8.34 0.23 -8.46
CA VAL A 101 6.91 -0.08 -8.53
C VAL A 101 6.06 1.12 -8.95
N GLN A 102 6.56 2.34 -8.76
CA GLN A 102 5.89 3.60 -9.11
C GLN A 102 4.45 3.71 -8.55
N PRO A 103 4.25 3.51 -7.24
CA PRO A 103 2.93 3.58 -6.63
C PRO A 103 2.41 5.03 -6.64
N TYR A 104 1.08 5.19 -6.55
CA TYR A 104 0.43 6.49 -6.32
C TYR A 104 0.82 7.11 -4.98
N GLY A 105 1.06 6.28 -3.97
CA GLY A 105 1.48 6.68 -2.64
C GLY A 105 2.03 5.50 -1.85
N VAL A 106 2.40 5.76 -0.61
CA VAL A 106 2.98 4.75 0.30
C VAL A 106 2.29 4.79 1.65
N ASP A 107 2.21 3.64 2.29
CA ASP A 107 1.64 3.48 3.62
C ASP A 107 2.65 2.78 4.54
N PHE A 108 2.89 3.35 5.71
CA PHE A 108 3.76 2.77 6.73
C PHE A 108 3.21 2.95 8.13
N SER A 109 3.50 1.97 8.96
CA SER A 109 3.06 1.96 10.34
C SER A 109 4.24 1.74 11.29
N SER A 110 4.73 0.52 11.43
CA SER A 110 5.72 0.15 12.44
C SER A 110 7.11 0.75 12.20
N SER A 111 7.47 1.07 10.97
CA SER A 111 8.78 1.69 10.66
C SER A 111 8.95 3.11 11.19
N VAL A 112 7.85 3.78 11.51
CA VAL A 112 7.83 5.12 12.10
C VAL A 112 7.44 5.10 13.58
N GLU A 113 7.65 3.96 14.26
CA GLU A 113 7.36 3.78 15.67
C GLU A 113 8.67 3.61 16.48
N THR A 114 8.63 4.07 17.74
CA THR A 114 9.59 3.77 18.78
C THR A 114 8.81 3.29 20.00
N ASP A 115 9.14 2.10 20.50
CA ASP A 115 8.46 1.46 21.63
C ASP A 115 6.92 1.34 21.45
N GLY A 116 6.48 1.13 20.22
CA GLY A 116 5.05 0.99 19.87
C GLY A 116 4.29 2.30 19.70
N PHE A 117 4.93 3.45 19.82
CA PHE A 117 4.35 4.78 19.61
C PHE A 117 4.90 5.44 18.36
N LYS A 118 4.10 6.25 17.70
CA LYS A 118 4.53 7.03 16.53
C LYS A 118 5.61 8.02 16.92
N ASP A 119 6.73 7.97 16.20
CA ASP A 119 7.91 8.79 16.43
C ASP A 119 7.95 9.94 15.41
N GLU A 120 7.82 11.17 15.90
CA GLU A 120 7.78 12.37 15.08
C GLU A 120 9.04 12.53 14.21
N ASN A 121 10.22 12.21 14.75
CA ASN A 121 11.47 12.35 14.02
C ASN A 121 11.57 11.32 12.88
N LYS A 122 11.12 10.08 13.11
CA LYS A 122 11.06 9.05 12.06
C LYS A 122 10.07 9.45 10.97
N ILE A 123 8.91 9.98 11.33
CA ILE A 123 7.92 10.48 10.37
C ILE A 123 8.50 11.60 9.53
N LYS A 124 9.15 12.60 10.14
CA LYS A 124 9.78 13.71 9.42
C LYS A 124 10.82 13.21 8.42
N ARG A 125 11.75 12.37 8.86
CA ARG A 125 12.82 11.83 7.99
C ARG A 125 12.26 11.09 6.78
N ILE A 126 11.31 10.19 6.99
CA ILE A 126 10.78 9.41 5.87
C ILE A 126 9.99 10.28 4.88
N VAL A 127 9.25 11.27 5.37
CA VAL A 127 8.54 12.24 4.53
C VAL A 127 9.51 13.09 3.71
N GLU A 128 10.60 13.58 4.32
CA GLU A 128 11.65 14.33 3.64
C GLU A 128 12.36 13.47 2.58
N THR A 129 12.66 12.21 2.90
CA THR A 129 13.26 11.25 1.96
C THR A 129 12.38 11.04 0.73
N ILE A 130 11.07 10.87 0.92
CA ILE A 130 10.10 10.71 -0.18
C ILE A 130 10.03 11.97 -1.03
N ARG A 131 9.90 13.14 -0.42
CA ARG A 131 9.81 14.43 -1.15
C ARG A 131 11.06 14.69 -1.98
N ASN A 132 12.23 14.55 -1.39
CA ASN A 132 13.51 14.73 -2.08
C ASN A 132 13.68 13.76 -3.26
N ASN A 133 13.19 12.53 -3.14
CA ASN A 133 13.22 11.55 -4.23
C ASN A 133 12.25 11.93 -5.36
N THR A 134 11.08 12.46 -5.01
CA THR A 134 10.07 12.88 -6.00
C THR A 134 10.52 14.12 -6.77
N GLU A 135 11.08 15.10 -6.10
CA GLU A 135 11.58 16.35 -6.73
C GLU A 135 12.74 16.11 -7.72
N ARG A 136 13.56 15.10 -7.51
CA ARG A 136 14.66 14.72 -8.43
C ARG A 136 14.18 14.09 -9.74
N ARG A 137 12.90 13.77 -9.85
CA ARG A 137 12.29 13.13 -11.04
C ARG A 137 11.59 14.09 -11.97
N ILE A 138 11.46 15.36 -11.57
CA ILE A 138 10.91 16.46 -12.36
C ILE A 138 12.06 17.24 -13.02
#